data_4a9bc2ff9c9d60cd008eef438323496f
#
_entry.id   4a9bc2ff9c9d60cd008eef438323496f
#
_cell.length_a   1.000
_cell.length_b   1.000
_cell.length_c   1.000
_cell.angle_alpha   90.00
_cell.angle_beta   90.00
_cell.angle_gamma   90.00
#
_symmetry.space_group_name_H-M   'P 1'
#
loop_
_entity.id
_entity.type
_entity.pdbx_description
1 polymer ?
#
loop_
_entity_poly.entity_id
_entity_poly.type
_entity_poly.pdbx_seq_one_letter_code
_entity_poly.pdbx_strand_id
1 'polypeptide(L)'
;VPFWTSILVQFCLFRRLNKRSRASDAQAMLAFLVPEILHVAQGAMQDQETAVGAMMVLCSLGVAFPLRAKAVRGVLDAMVPLATSATPSVARAMVAACMSLCSSPDDVADPFETSQRLLSDTMVDALVALPELVPQVVRAWETHDVEPFMAQLLGALVAQASSNAAQ
;
A
#
# COMPACT_ATOMS: atom_id res chain seq x y z
N VAL A 1 -1.76 2.77 -20.72
CA VAL A 1 -1.54 2.54 -19.28
C VAL A 1 -0.06 2.33 -18.92
N PRO A 2 0.73 1.41 -19.54
CA PRO A 2 2.11 1.15 -19.10
C PRO A 2 3.05 2.35 -19.20
N PHE A 3 2.86 3.25 -20.15
CA PHE A 3 3.69 4.44 -20.34
C PHE A 3 3.58 5.42 -19.15
N TRP A 4 2.38 5.80 -18.74
CA TRP A 4 2.16 6.71 -17.62
C TRP A 4 2.58 6.11 -16.29
N THR A 5 2.35 4.82 -16.08
CA THR A 5 2.84 4.10 -14.91
C THR A 5 4.35 4.17 -14.82
N SER A 6 5.05 3.92 -15.93
CA SER A 6 6.50 3.98 -16.00
C SER A 6 7.03 5.39 -15.67
N ILE A 7 6.41 6.44 -16.21
CA ILE A 7 6.80 7.84 -15.92
C ILE A 7 6.60 8.17 -14.45
N LEU A 8 5.46 7.81 -13.86
CA LEU A 8 5.17 8.06 -12.44
C LEU A 8 6.14 7.31 -11.53
N VAL A 9 6.41 6.04 -11.83
CA VAL A 9 7.40 5.24 -11.08
C VAL A 9 8.79 5.87 -11.20
N GLN A 10 9.23 6.24 -12.39
CA GLN A 10 10.53 6.90 -12.59
C GLN A 10 10.59 8.25 -11.87
N PHE A 11 9.53 9.04 -11.88
CA PHE A 11 9.46 10.29 -11.15
C PHE A 11 9.60 10.07 -9.64
N CYS A 12 8.91 9.08 -9.08
CA CYS A 12 9.01 8.73 -7.66
C CYS A 12 10.43 8.26 -7.30
N LEU A 13 11.05 7.41 -8.15
CA LEU A 13 12.42 6.93 -7.95
C LEU A 13 13.46 8.04 -8.07
N PHE A 14 13.33 8.93 -9.07
CA PHE A 14 14.19 10.10 -9.24
C PHE A 14 14.18 10.99 -8.00
N ARG A 15 13.03 11.16 -7.41
CA ARG A 15 12.86 11.94 -6.19
C ARG A 15 13.56 11.31 -4.99
N ARG A 16 13.48 9.98 -4.83
CA ARG A 16 14.19 9.24 -3.78
C ARG A 16 15.70 9.44 -3.87
N LEU A 17 16.24 9.49 -5.09
CA LEU A 17 17.68 9.66 -5.33
C LEU A 17 18.14 11.10 -5.14
N ASN A 18 17.27 12.10 -5.34
CA ASN A 18 17.62 13.52 -5.36
C ASN A 18 17.21 14.27 -4.07
N LYS A 19 17.32 13.65 -2.90
CA LYS A 19 16.98 14.24 -1.58
C LYS A 19 17.68 15.58 -1.25
N ARG A 20 18.65 16.03 -2.06
CA ARG A 20 19.50 17.20 -1.79
C ARG A 20 19.12 18.50 -2.51
N SER A 21 18.17 18.51 -3.44
CA SER A 21 17.85 19.71 -4.22
C SER A 21 16.56 20.36 -3.78
N ARG A 22 16.66 21.61 -3.31
CA ARG A 22 15.60 22.61 -3.02
C ARG A 22 14.26 22.04 -2.51
N ALA A 23 14.25 21.73 -1.22
CA ALA A 23 13.18 21.00 -0.56
C ALA A 23 11.80 21.70 -0.58
N SER A 24 11.74 23.03 -0.59
CA SER A 24 10.50 23.79 -0.36
C SER A 24 9.50 23.69 -1.51
N ASP A 25 9.91 24.03 -2.74
CA ASP A 25 8.96 24.13 -3.87
C ASP A 25 8.50 22.77 -4.35
N ALA A 26 9.43 21.81 -4.33
CA ALA A 26 9.11 20.45 -4.70
C ALA A 26 8.20 19.77 -3.65
N GLN A 27 8.29 20.13 -2.39
CA GLN A 27 7.42 19.59 -1.33
C GLN A 27 6.00 20.16 -1.42
N ALA A 28 5.88 21.46 -1.75
CA ALA A 28 4.57 22.07 -2.02
C ALA A 28 3.88 21.47 -3.25
N MET A 29 4.63 21.29 -4.34
CA MET A 29 4.10 20.63 -5.56
C MET A 29 3.66 19.19 -5.30
N LEU A 30 4.39 18.45 -4.47
CA LEU A 30 4.05 17.08 -4.12
C LEU A 30 2.85 16.97 -3.18
N ALA A 31 2.71 17.89 -2.22
CA ALA A 31 1.54 17.95 -1.36
C ALA A 31 0.25 18.12 -2.17
N PHE A 32 0.34 18.73 -3.36
CA PHE A 32 -0.77 18.86 -4.29
C PHE A 32 -0.95 17.62 -5.18
N LEU A 33 0.14 17.04 -5.72
CA LEU A 33 0.09 15.94 -6.68
C LEU A 33 -0.20 14.58 -6.03
N VAL A 34 0.28 14.32 -4.82
CA VAL A 34 0.08 13.01 -4.16
C VAL A 34 -1.38 12.67 -3.96
N PRO A 35 -2.26 13.56 -3.46
CA PRO A 35 -3.69 13.27 -3.36
C PRO A 35 -4.35 12.95 -4.70
N GLU A 36 -4.00 13.69 -5.76
CA GLU A 36 -4.52 13.47 -7.11
C GLU A 36 -4.08 12.10 -7.67
N ILE A 37 -2.80 11.75 -7.50
CA ILE A 37 -2.29 10.44 -7.92
C ILE A 37 -2.98 9.32 -7.15
N LEU A 38 -3.19 9.48 -5.84
CA LEU A 38 -3.91 8.52 -5.02
C LEU A 38 -5.36 8.34 -5.49
N HIS A 39 -6.04 9.43 -5.79
CA HIS A 39 -7.41 9.40 -6.30
C HIS A 39 -7.51 8.68 -7.66
N VAL A 40 -6.62 9.02 -8.60
CA VAL A 40 -6.56 8.36 -9.92
C VAL A 40 -6.22 6.87 -9.78
N ALA A 41 -5.27 6.52 -8.89
CA ALA A 41 -4.90 5.13 -8.63
C ALA A 41 -6.06 4.33 -8.03
N GLN A 42 -6.82 4.93 -7.08
CA GLN A 42 -8.02 4.31 -6.52
C GLN A 42 -9.10 4.06 -7.59
N GLY A 43 -9.31 5.02 -8.50
CA GLY A 43 -10.21 4.84 -9.65
C GLY A 43 -9.76 3.73 -10.59
N ALA A 44 -8.46 3.67 -10.88
CA ALA A 44 -7.88 2.65 -11.76
C ALA A 44 -7.89 1.23 -11.15
N MET A 45 -8.03 1.11 -9.83
CA MET A 45 -8.20 -0.20 -9.17
C MET A 45 -9.61 -0.80 -9.35
N GLN A 46 -10.56 -0.07 -9.88
CA GLN A 46 -11.90 -0.62 -10.18
C GLN A 46 -11.89 -1.60 -11.36
N ASP A 47 -10.84 -1.57 -12.19
CA ASP A 47 -10.68 -2.43 -13.35
C ASP A 47 -9.42 -3.29 -13.21
N GLN A 48 -9.56 -4.61 -13.39
CA GLN A 48 -8.45 -5.57 -13.26
C GLN A 48 -7.32 -5.33 -14.26
N GLU A 49 -7.61 -4.80 -15.45
CA GLU A 49 -6.58 -4.50 -16.47
C GLU A 49 -5.65 -3.37 -16.03
N THR A 50 -6.17 -2.41 -15.29
CA THR A 50 -5.42 -1.24 -14.81
C THR A 50 -4.93 -1.38 -13.37
N ALA A 51 -5.52 -2.28 -12.59
CA ALA A 51 -5.26 -2.46 -11.17
C ALA A 51 -3.76 -2.73 -10.86
N VAL A 52 -3.12 -3.62 -11.63
CA VAL A 52 -1.69 -3.92 -11.43
C VAL A 52 -0.83 -2.66 -11.60
N GLY A 53 -1.09 -1.87 -12.64
CA GLY A 53 -0.39 -0.61 -12.87
C GLY A 53 -0.63 0.40 -11.75
N ALA A 54 -1.86 0.52 -11.26
CA ALA A 54 -2.21 1.38 -10.14
C ALA A 54 -1.47 0.97 -8.86
N MET A 55 -1.43 -0.32 -8.55
CA MET A 55 -0.72 -0.85 -7.38
C MET A 55 0.80 -0.62 -7.46
N MET A 56 1.42 -0.73 -8.65
CA MET A 56 2.83 -0.37 -8.85
C MET A 56 3.10 1.11 -8.57
N VAL A 57 2.20 2.00 -8.98
CA VAL A 57 2.30 3.44 -8.67
C VAL A 57 2.19 3.65 -7.16
N LEU A 58 1.24 3.00 -6.49
CA LEU A 58 1.04 3.10 -5.05
C LEU A 58 2.25 2.59 -4.25
N CYS A 59 2.84 1.45 -4.65
CA CYS A 59 4.10 0.95 -4.07
C CYS A 59 5.21 2.01 -4.19
N SER A 60 5.36 2.59 -5.38
CA SER A 60 6.38 3.60 -5.64
C SER A 60 6.15 4.88 -4.85
N LEU A 61 4.89 5.28 -4.65
CA LEU A 61 4.53 6.42 -3.80
C LEU A 61 4.84 6.14 -2.34
N GLY A 62 4.44 4.98 -1.80
CA GLY A 62 4.71 4.58 -0.42
C GLY A 62 6.20 4.54 -0.09
N VAL A 63 7.03 4.10 -1.06
CA VAL A 63 8.50 4.12 -0.91
C VAL A 63 9.09 5.52 -1.01
N ALA A 64 8.51 6.41 -1.83
CA ALA A 64 9.07 7.73 -2.11
C ALA A 64 8.62 8.80 -1.10
N PHE A 65 7.44 8.64 -0.51
CA PHE A 65 6.80 9.63 0.35
C PHE A 65 6.18 8.99 1.59
N PRO A 66 6.34 9.61 2.78
CA PRO A 66 5.57 9.20 3.95
C PRO A 66 4.09 9.51 3.69
N LEU A 67 3.27 8.49 3.67
CA LEU A 67 1.82 8.60 3.52
C LEU A 67 1.17 8.56 4.90
N ARG A 68 0.14 9.39 5.10
CA ARG A 68 -0.65 9.37 6.34
C ARG A 68 -1.41 8.05 6.46
N ALA A 69 -1.48 7.50 7.66
CA ALA A 69 -2.17 6.23 7.96
C ALA A 69 -3.60 6.18 7.40
N LYS A 70 -4.35 7.27 7.50
CA LYS A 70 -5.70 7.38 6.92
C LYS A 70 -5.71 7.23 5.38
N ALA A 71 -4.72 7.80 4.69
CA ALA A 71 -4.62 7.69 3.23
C ALA A 71 -4.24 6.25 2.82
N VAL A 72 -3.27 5.65 3.53
CA VAL A 72 -2.88 4.25 3.33
C VAL A 72 -4.08 3.34 3.51
N ARG A 73 -4.80 3.48 4.62
CA ARG A 73 -6.01 2.68 4.89
C ARG A 73 -7.06 2.83 3.80
N GLY A 74 -7.36 4.06 3.36
CA GLY A 74 -8.32 4.28 2.28
C GLY A 74 -7.92 3.62 0.96
N VAL A 75 -6.62 3.58 0.66
CA VAL A 75 -6.07 2.89 -0.51
C VAL A 75 -6.21 1.36 -0.35
N LEU A 76 -5.87 0.82 0.81
CA LEU A 76 -5.98 -0.61 1.09
C LEU A 76 -7.44 -1.08 1.03
N ASP A 77 -8.37 -0.33 1.62
CA ASP A 77 -9.79 -0.65 1.57
C ASP A 77 -10.35 -0.61 0.14
N ALA A 78 -9.82 0.27 -0.73
CA ALA A 78 -10.19 0.32 -2.14
C ALA A 78 -9.74 -0.92 -2.94
N MET A 79 -8.80 -1.72 -2.43
CA MET A 79 -8.37 -2.97 -3.06
C MET A 79 -9.29 -4.17 -2.72
N VAL A 80 -10.07 -4.08 -1.64
CA VAL A 80 -10.91 -5.20 -1.16
C VAL A 80 -11.83 -5.79 -2.24
N PRO A 81 -12.55 -4.98 -3.05
CA PRO A 81 -13.41 -5.53 -4.09
C PRO A 81 -12.67 -6.36 -5.16
N LEU A 82 -11.39 -6.06 -5.40
CA LEU A 82 -10.58 -6.80 -6.37
C LEU A 82 -10.22 -8.21 -5.90
N ALA A 83 -10.13 -8.45 -4.59
CA ALA A 83 -9.70 -9.73 -4.05
C ALA A 83 -10.63 -10.89 -4.43
N THR A 84 -11.94 -10.63 -4.53
CA THR A 84 -12.96 -11.65 -4.82
C THR A 84 -12.86 -12.24 -6.22
N SER A 85 -12.29 -11.49 -7.16
CA SER A 85 -12.16 -11.89 -8.57
C SER A 85 -10.73 -11.78 -9.08
N ALA A 86 -9.74 -11.67 -8.16
CA ALA A 86 -8.37 -11.39 -8.51
C ALA A 86 -7.75 -12.50 -9.38
N THR A 87 -7.20 -12.10 -10.53
CA THR A 87 -6.27 -12.97 -11.25
C THR A 87 -4.98 -13.16 -10.43
N PRO A 88 -4.17 -14.21 -10.65
CA PRO A 88 -2.93 -14.40 -9.90
C PRO A 88 -1.96 -13.20 -9.99
N SER A 89 -1.97 -12.45 -11.09
CA SER A 89 -1.16 -11.23 -11.25
C SER A 89 -1.67 -10.07 -10.39
N VAL A 90 -2.98 -9.88 -10.32
CA VAL A 90 -3.61 -8.87 -9.47
C VAL A 90 -3.41 -9.22 -8.00
N ALA A 91 -3.62 -10.49 -7.61
CA ALA A 91 -3.41 -10.96 -6.24
C ALA A 91 -1.96 -10.71 -5.77
N ARG A 92 -0.97 -11.04 -6.62
CA ARG A 92 0.45 -10.77 -6.31
C ARG A 92 0.75 -9.29 -6.17
N ALA A 93 0.24 -8.46 -7.08
CA ALA A 93 0.42 -7.02 -7.01
C ALA A 93 -0.23 -6.42 -5.75
N MET A 94 -1.40 -6.94 -5.36
CA MET A 94 -2.13 -6.54 -4.16
C MET A 94 -1.33 -6.84 -2.88
N VAL A 95 -0.80 -8.06 -2.75
CA VAL A 95 0.04 -8.42 -1.59
C VAL A 95 1.32 -7.55 -1.56
N ALA A 96 1.97 -7.33 -2.70
CA ALA A 96 3.15 -6.47 -2.79
C ALA A 96 2.85 -5.02 -2.41
N ALA A 97 1.70 -4.48 -2.83
CA ALA A 97 1.25 -3.14 -2.47
C ALA A 97 0.98 -3.02 -0.96
N CYS A 98 0.33 -4.02 -0.36
CA CYS A 98 0.09 -4.04 1.09
C CYS A 98 1.41 -4.06 1.88
N MET A 99 2.37 -4.91 1.48
CA MET A 99 3.68 -4.94 2.11
C MET A 99 4.40 -3.58 2.01
N SER A 100 4.44 -2.99 0.83
CA SER A 100 5.09 -1.70 0.59
C SER A 100 4.44 -0.55 1.37
N LEU A 101 3.11 -0.49 1.39
CA LEU A 101 2.38 0.58 2.07
C LEU A 101 2.44 0.45 3.59
N CYS A 102 2.48 -0.77 4.14
CA CYS A 102 2.66 -1.01 5.57
C CYS A 102 4.11 -0.75 6.04
N SER A 103 5.09 -0.79 5.13
CA SER A 103 6.50 -0.53 5.43
C SER A 103 6.91 0.93 5.18
N SER A 104 5.97 1.81 4.84
CA SER A 104 6.25 3.23 4.61
C SER A 104 6.74 3.88 5.91
N PRO A 105 7.90 4.57 5.90
CA PRO A 105 8.49 5.09 7.14
C PRO A 105 7.64 6.20 7.75
N ASP A 106 7.25 5.98 9.00
CA ASP A 106 6.43 6.87 9.84
C ASP A 106 7.18 8.09 10.41
N ASP A 107 8.23 8.61 9.74
CA ASP A 107 9.05 9.70 10.26
C ASP A 107 8.31 11.01 10.55
N VAL A 108 7.01 11.08 10.30
CA VAL A 108 6.17 12.27 10.54
C VAL A 108 4.80 11.88 11.14
N ALA A 109 4.64 10.66 11.62
CA ALA A 109 3.38 10.24 12.21
C ALA A 109 3.12 11.00 13.51
N ASP A 110 1.97 11.66 13.58
CA ASP A 110 1.40 12.12 14.83
C ASP A 110 1.41 10.94 15.82
N PRO A 111 1.97 11.07 17.05
CA PRO A 111 2.00 9.98 18.03
C PRO A 111 0.63 9.36 18.28
N PHE A 112 -0.46 10.09 17.99
CA PHE A 112 -1.84 9.60 18.06
C PHE A 112 -2.25 8.75 16.83
N GLU A 113 -1.62 8.91 15.66
CA GLU A 113 -1.91 8.12 14.44
C GLU A 113 -1.13 6.80 14.40
N THR A 114 0.01 6.70 15.10
CA THR A 114 0.90 5.50 15.08
C THR A 114 0.24 4.25 15.67
N SER A 115 -0.83 4.42 16.46
CA SER A 115 -1.59 3.29 17.01
C SER A 115 -2.72 2.80 16.09
N GLN A 116 -2.93 3.44 14.94
CA GLN A 116 -4.02 3.05 14.05
C GLN A 116 -3.64 1.83 13.23
N ARG A 117 -4.49 0.82 13.33
CA ARG A 117 -4.46 -0.36 12.46
C ARG A 117 -4.62 0.06 11.00
N LEU A 118 -3.62 -0.23 10.16
CA LEU A 118 -3.65 0.08 8.73
C LEU A 118 -4.58 -0.88 7.98
N LEU A 119 -4.57 -2.16 8.36
CA LEU A 119 -5.42 -3.18 7.74
C LEU A 119 -6.77 -3.23 8.44
N SER A 120 -7.85 -3.00 7.69
CA SER A 120 -9.22 -3.23 8.15
C SER A 120 -9.53 -4.72 8.21
N ASP A 121 -10.56 -5.11 8.96
CA ASP A 121 -10.97 -6.52 9.07
C ASP A 121 -11.35 -7.09 7.70
N THR A 122 -12.05 -6.31 6.87
CA THR A 122 -12.40 -6.69 5.50
C THR A 122 -11.17 -6.89 4.61
N MET A 123 -10.13 -6.08 4.79
CA MET A 123 -8.88 -6.22 4.07
C MET A 123 -8.10 -7.46 4.52
N VAL A 124 -8.10 -7.75 5.81
CA VAL A 124 -7.48 -8.97 6.37
C VAL A 124 -8.16 -10.21 5.81
N ASP A 125 -9.50 -10.27 5.85
CA ASP A 125 -10.27 -11.38 5.29
C ASP A 125 -9.98 -11.57 3.80
N ALA A 126 -9.91 -10.47 3.05
CA ALA A 126 -9.58 -10.47 1.64
C ALA A 126 -8.17 -11.01 1.38
N LEU A 127 -7.17 -10.58 2.16
CA LEU A 127 -5.78 -11.06 2.03
C LEU A 127 -5.64 -12.54 2.36
N VAL A 128 -6.25 -12.99 3.46
CA VAL A 128 -6.18 -14.40 3.89
C VAL A 128 -6.84 -15.33 2.88
N ALA A 129 -7.86 -14.86 2.17
CA ALA A 129 -8.50 -15.61 1.10
C ALA A 129 -7.64 -15.74 -0.18
N LEU A 130 -6.56 -14.92 -0.33
CA LEU A 130 -5.70 -14.98 -1.51
C LEU A 130 -4.70 -16.15 -1.40
N PRO A 131 -4.67 -17.09 -2.35
CA PRO A 131 -3.69 -18.18 -2.36
C PRO A 131 -2.27 -17.68 -2.56
N GLU A 132 -2.11 -16.46 -3.11
CA GLU A 132 -0.83 -15.82 -3.38
C GLU A 132 -0.19 -15.17 -2.13
N LEU A 133 -0.91 -15.02 -1.02
CA LEU A 133 -0.41 -14.33 0.16
C LEU A 133 0.88 -14.96 0.68
N VAL A 134 0.83 -16.25 1.05
CA VAL A 134 1.99 -16.93 1.65
C VAL A 134 3.18 -17.01 0.70
N PRO A 135 3.01 -17.44 -0.57
CA PRO A 135 4.12 -17.45 -1.53
C PRO A 135 4.78 -16.10 -1.74
N GLN A 136 4.02 -15.00 -1.75
CA GLN A 136 4.58 -13.66 -1.94
C GLN A 136 5.31 -13.16 -0.69
N VAL A 137 4.77 -13.38 0.50
CA VAL A 137 5.45 -13.04 1.76
C VAL A 137 6.77 -13.79 1.90
N VAL A 138 6.78 -15.10 1.63
CA VAL A 138 8.00 -15.91 1.67
C VAL A 138 9.05 -15.41 0.69
N ARG A 139 8.63 -15.08 -0.55
CA ARG A 139 9.54 -14.52 -1.56
C ARG A 139 10.11 -13.16 -1.16
N ALA A 140 9.28 -12.31 -0.57
CA ALA A 140 9.68 -10.97 -0.17
C ALA A 140 10.60 -10.98 1.07
N TRP A 141 10.48 -11.98 1.94
CA TRP A 141 11.23 -12.09 3.20
C TRP A 141 12.75 -11.99 3.05
N GLU A 142 13.28 -12.51 1.94
CA GLU A 142 14.72 -12.50 1.68
C GLU A 142 15.24 -11.15 1.16
N THR A 143 14.37 -10.30 0.63
CA THR A 143 14.77 -9.10 -0.13
C THR A 143 14.19 -7.80 0.39
N HIS A 144 13.16 -7.88 1.21
CA HIS A 144 12.40 -6.72 1.71
C HIS A 144 12.13 -6.87 3.21
N ASP A 145 11.99 -5.74 3.88
CA ASP A 145 11.48 -5.73 5.24
C ASP A 145 9.96 -5.95 5.23
N VAL A 146 9.54 -7.16 5.56
CA VAL A 146 8.13 -7.54 5.65
C VAL A 146 7.59 -7.49 7.09
N GLU A 147 8.43 -7.19 8.07
CA GLU A 147 8.07 -7.18 9.48
C GLU A 147 6.91 -6.22 9.79
N PRO A 148 6.89 -4.97 9.30
CA PRO A 148 5.79 -4.05 9.55
C PRO A 148 4.45 -4.57 9.02
N PHE A 149 4.44 -5.15 7.82
CA PHE A 149 3.24 -5.77 7.24
C PHE A 149 2.76 -6.96 8.06
N MET A 150 3.68 -7.85 8.45
CA MET A 150 3.34 -9.03 9.26
C MET A 150 2.81 -8.65 10.64
N ALA A 151 3.39 -7.63 11.27
CA ALA A 151 2.90 -7.11 12.55
C ALA A 151 1.46 -6.58 12.44
N GLN A 152 1.14 -5.83 11.37
CA GLN A 152 -0.21 -5.35 11.09
C GLN A 152 -1.18 -6.52 10.84
N LEU A 153 -0.80 -7.49 10.02
CA LEU A 153 -1.64 -8.63 9.66
C LEU A 153 -1.93 -9.52 10.88
N LEU A 154 -0.88 -9.91 11.62
CA LEU A 154 -1.04 -10.75 12.81
C LEU A 154 -1.80 -10.04 13.92
N GLY A 155 -1.51 -8.75 14.16
CA GLY A 155 -2.25 -7.94 15.13
C GLY A 155 -3.74 -7.85 14.78
N ALA A 156 -4.05 -7.75 13.49
CA ALA A 156 -5.41 -7.76 12.98
C ALA A 156 -6.13 -9.10 13.22
N LEU A 157 -5.48 -10.21 12.88
CA LEU A 157 -6.04 -11.56 13.09
C LEU A 157 -6.27 -11.88 14.56
N VAL A 158 -5.33 -11.50 15.44
CA VAL A 158 -5.50 -11.68 16.89
C VAL A 158 -6.70 -10.89 17.40
N ALA A 159 -6.86 -9.64 16.97
CA ALA A 159 -8.01 -8.82 17.38
C ALA A 159 -9.36 -9.39 16.90
N GLN A 160 -9.43 -9.89 15.65
CA GLN A 160 -10.61 -10.57 15.12
C GLN A 160 -10.94 -11.85 15.94
N ALA A 161 -9.92 -12.68 16.22
CA ALA A 161 -10.08 -13.88 17.01
C ALA A 161 -10.62 -13.58 18.43
N SER A 162 -10.09 -12.52 19.06
CA SER A 162 -10.52 -12.08 20.39
C SER A 162 -11.97 -11.58 20.38
N SER A 163 -12.39 -10.86 19.34
CA SER A 163 -13.76 -10.37 19.19
C SER A 163 -14.76 -11.51 19.00
N ASN A 164 -14.38 -12.52 18.21
CA ASN A 164 -15.24 -13.69 17.95
C ASN A 164 -15.36 -14.61 19.18
N ALA A 165 -14.34 -14.65 20.06
CA ALA A 165 -14.38 -15.44 21.28
C ALA A 165 -15.23 -14.79 22.40
N ALA A 166 -15.55 -13.49 22.28
CA ALA A 166 -16.34 -12.74 23.25
C ALA A 166 -17.85 -12.69 22.93
N GLN A 167 -18.26 -13.24 21.79
CA GLN A 167 -19.67 -13.42 21.39
C GLN A 167 -20.16 -14.82 21.69
#